data_6a76807b710e751fd34242ff4d72e285
#
_entry.id   6a76807b710e751fd34242ff4d72e285
#
_cell.length_a   1.000
_cell.length_b   1.000
_cell.length_c   1.000
_cell.angle_alpha   90.00
_cell.angle_beta   90.00
_cell.angle_gamma   90.00
#
_symmetry.space_group_name_H-M   'P 1'
#
loop_
_entity.id
_entity.type
_entity.pdbx_description
1 polymer ?
#
loop_
_entity_poly.entity_id
_entity_poly.type
_entity_poly.pdbx_seq_one_letter_code
_entity_poly.pdbx_strand_id
1 'polypeptide(L)'
;MMPANNLVRMVVANTLRSRRHFILSAFGIVIGIATFVVFLASTEQVGAVLEKIFPVEQVSVVAPRASLLGKDISKKLDDSIVEKIRSRPEVDRNDSTAVVPRMTLAFPAFGRGDFEGNDLKFEVGGFADGINPDFVNDDDRTRELFKDWDGLTNDPKRVACVPPPRDPNEEVIQSPPAPKGKYAKPGVYYNPCPQPDRYYCDEGDNMCHHRVPIVMSPTMIELYNGQFAKSHGLPIADQDFVKFVTQRGGLSAMRFSIGLGLTTIAGTNSNIARNKVRRVEAVLVGISNKAMPIGMTVPIQYVQRWNRDFLGEDAATSYSSIIVRLKDRNQIAVFSQWLQDDLDLRLEDSLGEKFATALFVIRLVLVLISLVIITISSINIAHNFFMQVTERRRELGLLRAVGATQTDVLLVVLGEAALIGLIGGLLGLGLGVLIASGVDWGSAHYLPRFPYKPASWFHFKWWIVLGGLLCSTGFSVLGGYLPARRASKMEPAQALTQT
;
A
#
# COMPACT_ATOMS: atom_id res chain seq x y z
N MET A 1 -6.45 -58.81 2.25
CA MET A 1 -6.80 -57.37 2.27
C MET A 1 -8.25 -57.20 2.58
N MET A 2 -8.58 -56.44 3.62
CA MET A 2 -9.97 -56.09 3.93
C MET A 2 -10.57 -55.22 2.81
N PRO A 3 -11.85 -55.43 2.43
CA PRO A 3 -12.52 -54.53 1.50
C PRO A 3 -12.60 -53.12 2.09
N ALA A 4 -12.36 -52.11 1.25
CA ALA A 4 -12.25 -50.68 1.67
C ALA A 4 -13.46 -50.19 2.51
N ASN A 5 -14.67 -50.68 2.18
CA ASN A 5 -15.90 -50.31 2.88
C ASN A 5 -15.92 -50.80 4.34
N ASN A 6 -15.38 -51.99 4.60
CA ASN A 6 -15.28 -52.55 5.96
C ASN A 6 -14.19 -51.83 6.77
N LEU A 7 -13.09 -51.39 6.12
CA LEU A 7 -12.01 -50.64 6.72
C LEU A 7 -12.49 -49.26 7.21
N VAL A 8 -13.22 -48.52 6.36
CA VAL A 8 -13.79 -47.20 6.72
C VAL A 8 -14.78 -47.34 7.88
N ARG A 9 -15.69 -48.35 7.82
CA ARG A 9 -16.68 -48.58 8.87
C ARG A 9 -16.02 -48.91 10.21
N MET A 10 -14.92 -49.68 10.17
CA MET A 10 -14.13 -50.03 11.36
C MET A 10 -13.39 -48.82 11.96
N VAL A 11 -12.77 -47.99 11.12
CA VAL A 11 -12.11 -46.76 11.54
C VAL A 11 -13.09 -45.82 12.25
N VAL A 12 -14.26 -45.58 11.66
CA VAL A 12 -15.28 -44.70 12.24
C VAL A 12 -15.81 -45.26 13.56
N ALA A 13 -16.13 -46.55 13.62
CA ALA A 13 -16.60 -47.20 14.85
C ALA A 13 -15.59 -47.14 15.99
N ASN A 14 -14.30 -47.34 15.70
CA ASN A 14 -13.24 -47.29 16.66
C ASN A 14 -13.02 -45.88 17.19
N THR A 15 -13.02 -44.89 16.33
CA THR A 15 -12.88 -43.45 16.69
C THR A 15 -14.00 -43.02 17.63
N LEU A 16 -15.24 -43.43 17.37
CA LEU A 16 -16.39 -43.11 18.21
C LEU A 16 -16.35 -43.79 19.59
N ARG A 17 -15.72 -44.97 19.68
CA ARG A 17 -15.58 -45.72 20.95
C ARG A 17 -14.54 -45.12 21.88
N SER A 18 -13.46 -44.51 21.37
CA SER A 18 -12.35 -43.91 22.15
C SER A 18 -12.41 -42.39 22.26
N ARG A 19 -13.57 -41.86 22.64
CA ARG A 19 -13.88 -40.39 22.64
C ARG A 19 -12.84 -39.53 23.40
N ARG A 20 -12.33 -39.98 24.56
CA ARG A 20 -11.37 -39.22 25.37
C ARG A 20 -10.05 -39.00 24.64
N HIS A 21 -9.49 -40.08 24.05
CA HIS A 21 -8.24 -39.99 23.29
C HIS A 21 -8.40 -39.18 22.01
N PHE A 22 -9.58 -39.30 21.38
CA PHE A 22 -9.93 -38.50 20.21
C PHE A 22 -9.93 -37.00 20.52
N ILE A 23 -10.60 -36.55 21.60
CA ILE A 23 -10.69 -35.14 22.00
C ILE A 23 -9.33 -34.60 22.34
N LEU A 24 -8.49 -35.30 23.11
CA LEU A 24 -7.15 -34.90 23.48
C LEU A 24 -6.22 -34.74 22.26
N SER A 25 -6.27 -35.70 21.32
CA SER A 25 -5.48 -35.65 20.11
C SER A 25 -5.97 -34.53 19.16
N ALA A 26 -7.27 -34.37 19.00
CA ALA A 26 -7.87 -33.34 18.16
C ALA A 26 -7.58 -31.93 18.68
N PHE A 27 -7.56 -31.72 20.00
CA PHE A 27 -7.35 -30.41 20.61
C PHE A 27 -6.02 -29.77 20.18
N GLY A 28 -4.93 -30.52 20.20
CA GLY A 28 -3.62 -30.02 19.75
C GLY A 28 -3.64 -29.64 18.27
N ILE A 29 -4.28 -30.43 17.41
CA ILE A 29 -4.43 -30.15 15.96
C ILE A 29 -5.27 -28.90 15.75
N VAL A 30 -6.41 -28.76 16.45
CA VAL A 30 -7.31 -27.63 16.34
C VAL A 30 -6.55 -26.32 16.61
N ILE A 31 -5.81 -26.25 17.70
CA ILE A 31 -5.02 -25.06 18.04
C ILE A 31 -3.91 -24.83 17.01
N GLY A 32 -3.16 -25.88 16.62
CA GLY A 32 -2.08 -25.78 15.66
C GLY A 32 -2.54 -25.25 14.30
N ILE A 33 -3.65 -25.81 13.78
CA ILE A 33 -4.21 -25.40 12.49
C ILE A 33 -4.87 -24.02 12.58
N ALA A 34 -5.59 -23.72 13.65
CA ALA A 34 -6.15 -22.38 13.84
C ALA A 34 -5.07 -21.30 13.81
N THR A 35 -3.97 -21.50 14.54
CA THR A 35 -2.83 -20.58 14.57
C THR A 35 -2.17 -20.46 13.18
N PHE A 36 -1.93 -21.58 12.50
CA PHE A 36 -1.32 -21.60 11.17
C PHE A 36 -2.14 -20.82 10.16
N VAL A 37 -3.45 -21.07 10.11
CA VAL A 37 -4.35 -20.46 9.13
C VAL A 37 -4.55 -18.97 9.42
N VAL A 38 -4.68 -18.56 10.68
CA VAL A 38 -4.77 -17.17 11.09
C VAL A 38 -3.51 -16.40 10.71
N PHE A 39 -2.33 -16.96 10.96
CA PHE A 39 -1.07 -16.31 10.61
C PHE A 39 -0.89 -16.15 9.10
N LEU A 40 -1.19 -17.20 8.31
CA LEU A 40 -1.15 -17.11 6.85
C LEU A 40 -2.15 -16.09 6.32
N ALA A 41 -3.40 -16.12 6.79
CA ALA A 41 -4.44 -15.19 6.35
C ALA A 41 -4.09 -13.73 6.70
N SER A 42 -3.47 -13.49 7.87
CA SER A 42 -2.99 -12.16 8.27
C SER A 42 -1.86 -11.68 7.36
N THR A 43 -0.85 -12.52 7.09
CA THR A 43 0.26 -12.13 6.21
C THR A 43 -0.18 -11.86 4.78
N GLU A 44 -1.16 -12.58 4.25
CA GLU A 44 -1.76 -12.31 2.93
C GLU A 44 -2.47 -10.96 2.90
N GLN A 45 -3.21 -10.62 3.95
CA GLN A 45 -3.90 -9.33 4.04
C GLN A 45 -2.93 -8.16 4.15
N VAL A 46 -1.90 -8.29 4.99
CA VAL A 46 -0.86 -7.26 5.10
C VAL A 46 -0.14 -7.06 3.76
N GLY A 47 0.16 -8.15 3.05
CA GLY A 47 0.68 -8.08 1.68
C GLY A 47 -0.23 -7.30 0.73
N ALA A 48 -1.53 -7.59 0.73
CA ALA A 48 -2.51 -6.90 -0.11
C ALA A 48 -2.66 -5.40 0.22
N VAL A 49 -2.56 -5.03 1.50
CA VAL A 49 -2.57 -3.61 1.92
C VAL A 49 -1.31 -2.90 1.43
N LEU A 50 -0.15 -3.53 1.55
CA LEU A 50 1.10 -2.95 1.08
C LEU A 50 1.16 -2.80 -0.45
N GLU A 51 0.61 -3.74 -1.20
CA GLU A 51 0.47 -3.61 -2.65
C GLU A 51 -0.39 -2.41 -3.05
N LYS A 52 -1.36 -2.03 -2.23
CA LYS A 52 -2.16 -0.81 -2.45
C LYS A 52 -1.40 0.47 -2.10
N ILE A 53 -0.57 0.43 -1.06
CA ILE A 53 0.22 1.59 -0.61
C ILE A 53 1.44 1.78 -1.53
N PHE A 54 2.09 0.69 -1.91
CA PHE A 54 3.28 0.66 -2.76
C PHE A 54 3.01 -0.24 -3.97
N PRO A 55 2.49 0.32 -5.08
CA PRO A 55 2.27 -0.46 -6.29
C PRO A 55 3.62 -0.96 -6.83
N VAL A 56 3.89 -2.24 -6.65
CA VAL A 56 5.19 -2.90 -6.97
C VAL A 56 5.47 -2.99 -8.47
N GLU A 57 4.49 -2.65 -9.32
CA GLU A 57 4.67 -2.61 -10.78
C GLU A 57 5.41 -1.36 -11.26
N GLN A 58 5.58 -0.36 -10.38
CA GLN A 58 6.23 0.89 -10.70
C GLN A 58 7.52 1.02 -9.89
N VAL A 59 8.62 1.16 -10.56
CA VAL A 59 9.93 1.39 -9.96
C VAL A 59 10.38 2.82 -10.26
N SER A 60 10.96 3.49 -9.27
CA SER A 60 11.55 4.83 -9.42
C SER A 60 13.03 4.69 -9.72
N VAL A 61 13.46 5.23 -10.84
CA VAL A 61 14.88 5.34 -11.23
C VAL A 61 15.41 6.69 -10.76
N VAL A 62 16.50 6.69 -10.03
CA VAL A 62 17.17 7.91 -9.52
C VAL A 62 18.66 7.88 -9.82
N ALA A 63 19.25 9.05 -9.95
CA ALA A 63 20.69 9.16 -10.00
C ALA A 63 21.29 8.96 -8.59
N PRO A 64 22.43 8.26 -8.45
CA PRO A 64 23.16 8.21 -7.20
C PRO A 64 23.52 9.62 -6.75
N ARG A 65 23.22 9.94 -5.49
CA ARG A 65 23.61 11.23 -4.94
C ARG A 65 25.11 11.23 -4.71
N ALA A 66 25.81 12.12 -5.40
CA ALA A 66 27.22 12.35 -5.22
C ALA A 66 27.45 13.83 -4.98
N SER A 67 28.08 14.17 -3.88
CA SER A 67 28.52 15.55 -3.61
C SER A 67 30.01 15.57 -3.36
N LEU A 68 30.70 16.45 -4.05
CA LEU A 68 32.12 16.70 -3.83
C LEU A 68 32.34 18.18 -3.43
N LEU A 69 32.92 18.39 -2.28
CA LEU A 69 33.19 19.76 -1.76
C LEU A 69 31.96 20.68 -1.75
N GLY A 70 30.78 20.12 -1.43
CA GLY A 70 29.51 20.86 -1.39
C GLY A 70 28.87 21.14 -2.76
N LYS A 71 29.44 20.66 -3.86
CA LYS A 71 28.82 20.67 -5.18
C LYS A 71 28.18 19.35 -5.47
N ASP A 72 26.92 19.39 -5.89
CA ASP A 72 26.20 18.20 -6.39
C ASP A 72 26.79 17.83 -7.76
N ILE A 73 27.38 16.63 -7.84
CA ILE A 73 27.93 16.05 -9.06
C ILE A 73 27.11 14.85 -9.54
N SER A 74 25.88 14.73 -9.01
CA SER A 74 24.98 13.65 -9.43
C SER A 74 24.71 13.73 -10.92
N LYS A 75 24.56 12.57 -11.56
CA LYS A 75 24.21 12.48 -12.97
C LYS A 75 22.85 13.12 -13.21
N LYS A 76 22.73 13.97 -14.22
CA LYS A 76 21.47 14.58 -14.59
C LYS A 76 20.57 13.53 -15.29
N LEU A 77 19.32 13.44 -14.87
CA LEU A 77 18.29 12.68 -15.58
C LEU A 77 17.63 13.62 -16.57
N ASP A 78 17.77 13.33 -17.86
CA ASP A 78 17.26 14.13 -18.96
C ASP A 78 16.40 13.28 -19.93
N ASP A 79 15.88 13.90 -20.96
CA ASP A 79 15.06 13.24 -21.99
C ASP A 79 15.81 12.12 -22.70
N SER A 80 17.14 12.22 -22.85
CA SER A 80 17.94 11.17 -23.48
C SER A 80 17.95 9.88 -22.67
N ILE A 81 17.98 10.00 -21.34
CA ILE A 81 17.89 8.87 -20.42
C ILE A 81 16.47 8.29 -20.42
N VAL A 82 15.45 9.15 -20.43
CA VAL A 82 14.04 8.72 -20.53
C VAL A 82 13.84 7.85 -21.78
N GLU A 83 14.37 8.28 -22.93
CA GLU A 83 14.21 7.55 -24.18
C GLU A 83 15.01 6.22 -24.20
N LYS A 84 16.21 6.19 -23.60
CA LYS A 84 16.98 4.95 -23.41
C LYS A 84 16.22 3.94 -22.58
N ILE A 85 15.58 4.39 -21.47
CA ILE A 85 14.75 3.53 -20.62
C ILE A 85 13.52 3.03 -21.38
N ARG A 86 12.86 3.91 -22.15
CA ARG A 86 11.67 3.55 -22.94
C ARG A 86 11.98 2.53 -24.05
N SER A 87 13.19 2.55 -24.58
CA SER A 87 13.61 1.61 -25.63
C SER A 87 13.85 0.18 -25.14
N ARG A 88 13.84 -0.05 -23.83
CA ARG A 88 14.12 -1.37 -23.24
C ARG A 88 13.00 -2.38 -23.49
N PRO A 89 13.32 -3.66 -23.69
CA PRO A 89 12.33 -4.72 -23.94
C PRO A 89 11.45 -5.02 -22.72
N GLU A 90 11.95 -4.75 -21.50
CA GLU A 90 11.24 -4.94 -20.23
C GLU A 90 10.10 -3.91 -20.04
N VAL A 91 10.16 -2.79 -20.76
CA VAL A 91 9.17 -1.70 -20.70
C VAL A 91 8.16 -1.85 -21.82
N ASP A 92 6.88 -1.58 -21.56
CA ASP A 92 5.87 -1.60 -22.62
C ASP A 92 5.94 -0.33 -23.47
N ARG A 93 6.40 -0.49 -24.71
CA ARG A 93 6.55 0.61 -25.68
C ARG A 93 5.22 1.18 -26.15
N ASN A 94 4.14 0.41 -26.04
CA ASN A 94 2.82 0.85 -26.47
C ASN A 94 2.09 1.68 -25.41
N ASP A 95 2.58 1.65 -24.17
CA ASP A 95 2.04 2.44 -23.06
C ASP A 95 2.86 3.74 -22.89
N SER A 96 2.30 4.87 -23.32
CA SER A 96 2.92 6.20 -23.14
C SER A 96 3.17 6.55 -21.67
N THR A 97 2.45 5.90 -20.76
CA THR A 97 2.56 6.08 -19.31
C THR A 97 3.50 5.07 -18.63
N ALA A 98 4.16 4.20 -19.40
CA ALA A 98 5.10 3.22 -18.85
C ALA A 98 6.42 3.86 -18.36
N VAL A 99 6.81 5.01 -18.91
CA VAL A 99 7.99 5.75 -18.48
C VAL A 99 7.61 7.21 -18.29
N VAL A 100 7.55 7.63 -17.04
CA VAL A 100 7.07 8.97 -16.67
C VAL A 100 8.16 9.71 -15.87
N PRO A 101 8.74 10.76 -16.44
CA PRO A 101 9.66 11.61 -15.69
C PRO A 101 8.91 12.39 -14.62
N ARG A 102 9.56 12.54 -13.48
CA ARG A 102 9.11 13.34 -12.34
C ARG A 102 10.12 14.44 -12.08
N MET A 103 9.65 15.65 -11.92
CA MET A 103 10.48 16.81 -11.63
C MET A 103 10.07 17.44 -10.32
N THR A 104 10.98 17.59 -9.39
CA THR A 104 10.71 18.33 -8.15
C THR A 104 10.97 19.81 -8.35
N LEU A 105 10.27 20.62 -7.57
CA LEU A 105 10.56 22.03 -7.47
C LEU A 105 11.96 22.20 -6.85
N ALA A 106 12.89 22.82 -7.57
CA ALA A 106 14.30 22.87 -7.20
C ALA A 106 14.66 24.07 -6.30
N PHE A 107 13.64 24.82 -5.85
CA PHE A 107 13.78 25.97 -4.95
C PHE A 107 12.66 25.98 -3.90
N PRO A 108 12.80 26.72 -2.80
CA PRO A 108 11.80 26.76 -1.75
C PRO A 108 10.47 27.34 -2.24
N ALA A 109 9.37 26.71 -1.84
CA ALA A 109 8.02 27.21 -2.02
C ALA A 109 7.22 27.05 -0.73
N PHE A 110 6.22 27.88 -0.56
CA PHE A 110 5.37 27.95 0.60
C PHE A 110 3.90 27.87 0.17
N GLY A 111 3.12 26.99 0.77
CA GLY A 111 1.69 26.83 0.48
C GLY A 111 0.84 27.44 1.59
N ARG A 112 -0.21 28.16 1.20
CA ARG A 112 -1.25 28.70 2.08
C ARG A 112 -2.60 28.30 1.51
N GLY A 113 -3.44 27.67 2.32
CA GLY A 113 -4.80 27.28 1.92
C GLY A 113 -5.84 28.20 2.53
N ASP A 114 -6.87 28.51 1.77
CA ASP A 114 -8.11 29.12 2.25
C ASP A 114 -9.21 28.05 2.19
N PHE A 115 -9.81 27.77 3.34
CA PHE A 115 -10.93 26.87 3.43
C PHE A 115 -12.11 27.60 4.08
N GLU A 116 -13.16 27.86 3.29
CA GLU A 116 -14.38 28.54 3.74
C GLU A 116 -14.16 29.86 4.51
N GLY A 117 -13.16 30.64 4.10
CA GLY A 117 -12.83 31.90 4.77
C GLY A 117 -11.95 31.75 6.02
N ASN A 118 -11.57 30.53 6.38
CA ASN A 118 -10.58 30.29 7.39
C ASN A 118 -9.19 30.21 6.77
N ASP A 119 -8.32 31.12 7.17
CA ASP A 119 -6.94 31.21 6.70
C ASP A 119 -6.09 30.06 7.29
N LEU A 120 -6.05 28.95 6.57
CA LEU A 120 -5.25 27.80 6.92
C LEU A 120 -3.82 27.99 6.44
N LYS A 121 -2.96 28.47 7.33
CA LYS A 121 -1.51 28.54 7.08
C LYS A 121 -0.92 27.16 7.31
N PHE A 122 -0.69 26.41 6.25
CA PHE A 122 0.17 25.25 6.34
C PHE A 122 1.43 25.51 5.50
N GLU A 123 2.53 25.44 6.20
CA GLU A 123 3.84 25.62 5.62
C GLU A 123 4.32 24.28 5.09
N VAL A 124 4.14 24.07 3.81
CA VAL A 124 4.72 22.90 3.12
C VAL A 124 5.94 23.40 2.37
N GLY A 125 7.04 23.56 3.12
CA GLY A 125 8.31 24.00 2.52
C GLY A 125 8.85 22.93 1.56
N GLY A 126 8.99 23.29 0.27
CA GLY A 126 9.79 22.52 -0.68
C GLY A 126 9.19 21.22 -1.20
N PHE A 127 7.95 20.90 -0.90
CA PHE A 127 7.31 19.64 -1.32
C PHE A 127 6.29 19.85 -2.44
N ALA A 128 6.76 20.23 -3.61
CA ALA A 128 5.96 20.20 -4.83
C ALA A 128 6.73 19.45 -5.91
N ASP A 129 6.06 18.56 -6.61
CA ASP A 129 6.59 17.88 -7.78
C ASP A 129 5.67 18.03 -8.99
N GLY A 130 6.23 17.77 -10.15
CA GLY A 130 5.52 17.73 -11.43
C GLY A 130 5.58 16.36 -12.04
N ILE A 131 4.44 15.90 -12.54
CA ILE A 131 4.31 14.67 -13.32
C ILE A 131 3.56 14.93 -14.62
N ASN A 132 3.72 14.01 -15.59
CA ASN A 132 2.96 14.11 -16.83
C ASN A 132 1.44 14.01 -16.52
N PRO A 133 0.61 14.95 -17.01
CA PRO A 133 -0.83 14.90 -16.85
C PRO A 133 -1.48 13.58 -17.26
N ASP A 134 -1.02 12.95 -18.34
CA ASP A 134 -1.56 11.68 -18.83
C ASP A 134 -1.38 10.51 -17.86
N PHE A 135 -0.46 10.64 -16.90
CA PHE A 135 -0.22 9.64 -15.88
C PHE A 135 -1.32 9.65 -14.80
N VAL A 136 -1.97 10.80 -14.57
CA VAL A 136 -3.06 10.94 -13.59
C VAL A 136 -4.38 10.59 -14.26
N ASN A 137 -4.76 9.33 -14.17
CA ASN A 137 -5.96 8.77 -14.80
C ASN A 137 -6.88 8.07 -13.80
N ASP A 138 -6.89 8.53 -12.54
CA ASP A 138 -7.66 7.91 -11.46
C ASP A 138 -9.17 8.03 -11.70
N ASP A 139 -9.62 9.18 -12.24
CA ASP A 139 -10.99 9.41 -12.70
C ASP A 139 -11.02 10.37 -13.89
N ASP A 140 -12.10 10.33 -14.67
CA ASP A 140 -12.24 11.10 -15.90
C ASP A 140 -12.19 12.61 -15.66
N ARG A 141 -12.72 13.09 -14.54
CA ARG A 141 -12.75 14.51 -14.22
C ARG A 141 -11.38 15.02 -13.77
N THR A 142 -10.69 14.31 -12.91
CA THR A 142 -9.33 14.65 -12.53
C THR A 142 -8.42 14.69 -13.76
N ARG A 143 -8.55 13.72 -14.67
CA ARG A 143 -7.82 13.69 -15.94
C ARG A 143 -8.14 14.88 -16.84
N GLU A 144 -9.40 15.33 -16.86
CA GLU A 144 -9.82 16.51 -17.63
C GLU A 144 -9.26 17.81 -17.06
N LEU A 145 -9.20 17.95 -15.74
CA LEU A 145 -8.80 19.17 -15.03
C LEU A 145 -7.29 19.25 -14.80
N PHE A 146 -6.59 18.13 -14.63
CA PHE A 146 -5.16 18.08 -14.41
C PHE A 146 -4.38 18.20 -15.72
N LYS A 147 -4.29 19.42 -16.24
CA LYS A 147 -3.63 19.75 -17.52
C LYS A 147 -2.78 21.00 -17.39
N ASP A 148 -1.88 21.18 -18.35
CA ASP A 148 -1.18 22.44 -18.52
C ASP A 148 -2.04 23.48 -19.20
N TRP A 149 -2.85 24.20 -18.43
CA TRP A 149 -3.77 25.22 -18.93
C TRP A 149 -3.04 26.44 -19.53
N ASP A 150 -1.87 26.80 -18.97
CA ASP A 150 -1.08 27.94 -19.46
C ASP A 150 -0.37 27.63 -20.79
N GLY A 151 -0.10 26.37 -21.08
CA GLY A 151 0.51 25.93 -22.34
C GLY A 151 -0.49 25.82 -23.49
N LEU A 152 -1.80 25.88 -23.22
CA LEU A 152 -2.82 25.85 -24.27
C LEU A 152 -2.89 27.21 -24.97
N THR A 153 -2.34 27.27 -26.16
CA THR A 153 -2.20 28.48 -26.98
C THR A 153 -3.52 29.14 -27.40
N ASN A 154 -4.64 28.51 -27.19
CA ASN A 154 -5.99 28.96 -27.57
C ASN A 154 -6.87 29.41 -26.41
N ASP A 155 -6.29 29.74 -25.23
CA ASP A 155 -7.09 30.32 -24.17
C ASP A 155 -7.38 31.80 -24.50
N PRO A 156 -8.61 32.16 -24.84
CA PRO A 156 -8.96 33.53 -25.23
C PRO A 156 -8.93 34.57 -24.10
N LYS A 157 -8.45 34.16 -22.90
CA LYS A 157 -8.66 34.92 -21.67
C LYS A 157 -7.38 35.40 -20.96
N ARG A 158 -6.26 35.57 -21.65
CA ARG A 158 -5.16 36.39 -21.15
C ARG A 158 -5.57 37.87 -21.16
N VAL A 159 -6.41 38.23 -20.18
CA VAL A 159 -6.87 39.60 -19.98
C VAL A 159 -5.95 40.27 -18.97
N ALA A 160 -5.59 41.53 -19.21
CA ALA A 160 -4.83 42.29 -18.24
C ALA A 160 -5.60 42.48 -16.93
N CYS A 161 -4.93 42.35 -15.83
CA CYS A 161 -5.51 42.43 -14.49
C CYS A 161 -4.58 43.21 -13.55
N VAL A 162 -5.09 43.56 -12.36
CA VAL A 162 -4.31 44.14 -11.29
C VAL A 162 -4.37 43.19 -10.09
N PRO A 163 -3.24 42.62 -9.64
CA PRO A 163 -3.22 41.67 -8.52
C PRO A 163 -3.62 42.36 -7.20
N PRO A 164 -4.14 41.63 -6.23
CA PRO A 164 -4.45 42.16 -4.91
C PRO A 164 -3.17 42.61 -4.20
N PRO A 165 -3.23 43.67 -3.35
CA PRO A 165 -2.09 44.12 -2.59
C PRO A 165 -1.57 43.04 -1.65
N ARG A 166 -0.25 43.04 -1.40
CA ARG A 166 0.41 42.07 -0.53
C ARG A 166 0.20 42.34 0.96
N ASP A 167 -0.18 43.57 1.34
CA ASP A 167 -0.43 43.95 2.72
C ASP A 167 -1.91 43.63 3.08
N PRO A 168 -2.18 42.74 4.05
CA PRO A 168 -3.53 42.43 4.49
C PRO A 168 -4.25 43.62 5.19
N ASN A 169 -3.52 44.65 5.57
CA ASN A 169 -4.08 45.85 6.21
C ASN A 169 -4.45 46.95 5.20
N GLU A 170 -4.14 46.78 3.94
CA GLU A 170 -4.49 47.72 2.89
C GLU A 170 -5.94 47.53 2.46
N GLU A 171 -6.75 48.58 2.52
CA GLU A 171 -8.19 48.52 2.14
C GLU A 171 -8.33 48.23 0.63
N VAL A 172 -8.73 47.03 0.30
CA VAL A 172 -8.87 46.55 -1.08
C VAL A 172 -10.22 46.93 -1.63
N ILE A 173 -10.23 47.75 -2.70
CA ILE A 173 -11.44 48.12 -3.41
C ILE A 173 -11.56 47.28 -4.69
N GLN A 174 -12.58 46.43 -4.74
CA GLN A 174 -12.94 45.67 -5.95
C GLN A 174 -13.58 46.63 -6.97
N SER A 175 -13.04 46.62 -8.16
CA SER A 175 -13.45 47.39 -9.35
C SER A 175 -12.68 48.68 -9.56
N PRO A 176 -12.34 49.00 -10.82
CA PRO A 176 -11.83 50.32 -11.13
C PRO A 176 -12.92 51.34 -10.77
N PRO A 177 -12.57 52.49 -10.19
CA PRO A 177 -13.52 53.52 -9.92
C PRO A 177 -14.16 53.95 -11.23
N ALA A 178 -15.45 54.25 -11.15
CA ALA A 178 -16.08 55.01 -12.21
C ALA A 178 -15.27 56.25 -12.54
N PRO A 179 -15.11 56.62 -13.81
CA PRO A 179 -14.18 57.66 -14.18
C PRO A 179 -14.52 58.95 -13.45
N LYS A 180 -13.53 59.39 -12.64
CA LYS A 180 -13.41 60.69 -12.00
C LYS A 180 -14.72 61.34 -11.50
N GLY A 181 -15.18 60.89 -10.37
CA GLY A 181 -16.21 61.54 -9.58
C GLY A 181 -15.73 61.84 -8.17
N LYS A 182 -16.32 62.82 -7.53
CA LYS A 182 -16.02 63.41 -6.23
C LYS A 182 -16.01 62.45 -5.02
N TYR A 183 -16.19 61.12 -5.26
CA TYR A 183 -16.34 60.08 -4.23
C TYR A 183 -15.45 58.87 -4.43
N ALA A 184 -14.34 59.04 -5.16
CA ALA A 184 -13.32 57.98 -5.23
C ALA A 184 -12.63 57.85 -3.86
N LYS A 185 -12.86 56.77 -3.16
CA LYS A 185 -12.08 56.46 -1.93
C LYS A 185 -10.64 56.24 -2.31
N PRO A 186 -9.67 56.83 -1.56
CA PRO A 186 -8.28 56.49 -1.75
C PRO A 186 -8.06 55.04 -1.30
N GLY A 187 -7.65 54.23 -2.20
CA GLY A 187 -7.35 52.81 -1.94
C GLY A 187 -6.61 52.17 -3.12
N VAL A 188 -6.02 51.04 -2.91
CA VAL A 188 -5.39 50.26 -3.98
C VAL A 188 -6.47 49.58 -4.81
N TYR A 189 -6.49 49.90 -6.09
CA TYR A 189 -7.49 49.34 -7.01
C TYR A 189 -7.08 47.94 -7.42
N TYR A 190 -8.03 47.05 -7.31
CA TYR A 190 -7.93 45.66 -7.69
C TYR A 190 -8.84 45.38 -8.88
N ASN A 191 -8.31 44.85 -9.97
CA ASN A 191 -9.05 44.40 -11.12
C ASN A 191 -9.00 42.88 -11.22
N PRO A 192 -10.02 42.17 -10.68
CA PRO A 192 -10.01 40.72 -10.66
C PRO A 192 -10.21 40.15 -12.07
N CYS A 193 -9.69 38.94 -12.27
CA CYS A 193 -9.95 38.19 -13.48
C CYS A 193 -11.42 37.78 -13.60
N PRO A 194 -11.97 37.70 -14.84
CA PRO A 194 -13.26 37.09 -15.07
C PRO A 194 -13.27 35.64 -14.62
N GLN A 195 -14.33 35.17 -13.99
CA GLN A 195 -14.45 33.84 -13.41
C GLN A 195 -13.37 33.56 -12.35
N PRO A 196 -13.39 34.20 -11.18
CA PRO A 196 -12.38 34.09 -10.14
C PRO A 196 -12.22 32.69 -9.57
N ASP A 197 -13.13 31.79 -9.86
CA ASP A 197 -13.02 30.37 -9.51
C ASP A 197 -12.01 29.62 -10.37
N ARG A 198 -11.78 30.08 -11.61
CA ARG A 198 -10.89 29.44 -12.58
C ARG A 198 -9.59 30.21 -12.81
N TYR A 199 -9.65 31.53 -12.74
CA TYR A 199 -8.55 32.40 -13.10
C TYR A 199 -8.09 33.23 -11.89
N TYR A 200 -6.84 33.58 -11.88
CA TYR A 200 -6.24 34.51 -10.92
C TYR A 200 -5.33 35.50 -11.67
N CYS A 201 -5.10 36.66 -11.07
CA CYS A 201 -4.16 37.63 -11.60
C CYS A 201 -2.74 37.27 -11.18
N ASP A 202 -1.89 36.97 -12.13
CA ASP A 202 -0.49 36.67 -11.86
C ASP A 202 0.32 37.95 -11.65
N GLU A 203 1.05 38.03 -10.55
CA GLU A 203 1.90 39.18 -10.18
C GLU A 203 3.14 39.32 -11.11
N GLY A 204 3.50 38.27 -11.86
CA GLY A 204 4.69 38.27 -12.71
C GLY A 204 4.49 39.02 -14.02
N ASP A 205 3.31 38.96 -14.62
CA ASP A 205 3.00 39.58 -15.91
C ASP A 205 1.73 40.42 -15.90
N ASN A 206 1.03 40.52 -14.77
CA ASN A 206 -0.26 41.23 -14.62
C ASN A 206 -1.33 40.77 -15.61
N MET A 207 -1.33 39.48 -15.90
CA MET A 207 -2.31 38.83 -16.77
C MET A 207 -3.11 37.78 -16.01
N CYS A 208 -4.31 37.52 -16.50
CA CYS A 208 -5.15 36.45 -15.94
C CYS A 208 -4.64 35.08 -16.39
N HIS A 209 -4.24 34.25 -15.42
CA HIS A 209 -3.83 32.88 -15.60
C HIS A 209 -4.84 31.90 -15.04
N HIS A 210 -4.89 30.71 -15.59
CA HIS A 210 -5.68 29.64 -15.02
C HIS A 210 -5.07 29.20 -13.67
N ARG A 211 -5.92 28.88 -12.67
CA ARG A 211 -5.41 28.35 -11.40
C ARG A 211 -4.69 27.04 -11.66
N VAL A 212 -3.54 26.87 -11.01
CA VAL A 212 -2.72 25.68 -11.18
C VAL A 212 -3.44 24.46 -10.60
N PRO A 213 -3.73 23.44 -11.42
CA PRO A 213 -4.39 22.25 -10.91
C PRO A 213 -3.44 21.41 -10.05
N ILE A 214 -3.87 21.06 -8.85
CA ILE A 214 -3.13 20.23 -7.91
C ILE A 214 -3.85 18.91 -7.71
N VAL A 215 -3.08 17.83 -7.63
CA VAL A 215 -3.53 16.55 -7.07
C VAL A 215 -2.74 16.26 -5.79
N MET A 216 -3.42 15.66 -4.81
CA MET A 216 -2.79 15.23 -3.55
C MET A 216 -2.86 13.73 -3.41
N SER A 217 -1.92 13.16 -2.66
CA SER A 217 -1.99 11.74 -2.32
C SER A 217 -3.03 11.48 -1.23
N PRO A 218 -3.62 10.28 -1.16
CA PRO A 218 -4.42 9.86 -0.03
C PRO A 218 -3.67 10.00 1.31
N THR A 219 -2.36 9.73 1.32
CA THR A 219 -1.49 9.88 2.50
C THR A 219 -1.49 11.31 3.03
N MET A 220 -1.49 12.32 2.14
CA MET A 220 -1.52 13.73 2.54
C MET A 220 -2.85 14.10 3.23
N ILE A 221 -3.96 13.58 2.74
CA ILE A 221 -5.29 13.79 3.34
C ILE A 221 -5.37 13.16 4.72
N GLU A 222 -4.79 11.98 4.87
CA GLU A 222 -4.77 11.28 6.15
C GLU A 222 -3.84 11.97 7.17
N LEU A 223 -2.74 12.54 6.72
CA LEU A 223 -1.87 13.38 7.56
C LEU A 223 -2.63 14.61 8.04
N TYR A 224 -3.40 15.25 7.16
CA TYR A 224 -4.30 16.34 7.51
C TYR A 224 -5.31 15.89 8.58
N ASN A 225 -6.01 14.79 8.37
CA ASN A 225 -7.04 14.27 9.28
C ASN A 225 -6.47 13.86 10.63
N GLY A 226 -5.34 13.15 10.64
CA GLY A 226 -4.76 12.57 11.86
C GLY A 226 -4.08 13.60 12.74
N GLN A 227 -3.33 14.50 12.14
CA GLN A 227 -2.47 15.44 12.88
C GLN A 227 -3.06 16.85 12.91
N PHE A 228 -3.52 17.37 11.78
CA PHE A 228 -3.83 18.78 11.66
C PHE A 228 -5.30 19.10 11.98
N ALA A 229 -6.26 18.44 11.36
CA ALA A 229 -7.69 18.72 11.55
C ALA A 229 -8.10 18.54 13.01
N LYS A 230 -7.66 17.46 13.62
CA LYS A 230 -8.00 17.14 15.01
C LYS A 230 -7.41 18.13 16.03
N SER A 231 -6.16 18.58 15.82
CA SER A 231 -5.51 19.52 16.74
C SER A 231 -6.03 20.94 16.62
N HIS A 232 -6.63 21.30 15.48
CA HIS A 232 -7.14 22.65 15.21
C HIS A 232 -8.68 22.74 15.20
N GLY A 233 -9.38 21.64 15.54
CA GLY A 233 -10.85 21.61 15.53
C GLY A 233 -11.48 21.76 14.14
N LEU A 234 -10.73 21.40 13.08
CA LEU A 234 -11.16 21.51 11.71
C LEU A 234 -11.95 20.26 11.27
N PRO A 235 -12.82 20.38 10.24
CA PRO A 235 -13.56 19.23 9.73
C PRO A 235 -12.61 18.19 9.15
N ILE A 236 -12.95 16.92 9.38
CA ILE A 236 -12.22 15.78 8.81
C ILE A 236 -12.52 15.71 7.31
N ALA A 237 -11.47 15.72 6.50
CA ALA A 237 -11.58 15.52 5.06
C ALA A 237 -11.60 14.01 4.78
N ASP A 238 -12.80 13.43 4.62
CA ASP A 238 -12.93 12.07 4.10
C ASP A 238 -12.57 12.05 2.61
N GLN A 239 -11.93 10.97 2.14
CA GLN A 239 -11.59 10.81 0.72
C GLN A 239 -12.84 10.91 -0.17
N ASP A 240 -13.96 10.35 0.28
CA ASP A 240 -15.23 10.42 -0.41
C ASP A 240 -15.80 11.84 -0.39
N PHE A 241 -15.61 12.59 0.68
CA PHE A 241 -15.97 14.00 0.77
C PHE A 241 -15.14 14.86 -0.18
N VAL A 242 -13.81 14.66 -0.22
CA VAL A 242 -12.94 15.39 -1.15
C VAL A 242 -13.29 15.07 -2.60
N LYS A 243 -13.54 13.80 -2.94
CA LYS A 243 -14.04 13.41 -4.26
C LYS A 243 -15.38 14.07 -4.58
N PHE A 244 -16.31 14.08 -3.63
CA PHE A 244 -17.60 14.70 -3.79
C PHE A 244 -17.49 16.22 -4.05
N VAL A 245 -16.66 16.92 -3.29
CA VAL A 245 -16.42 18.37 -3.45
C VAL A 245 -15.76 18.67 -4.79
N THR A 246 -14.77 17.88 -5.19
CA THR A 246 -14.09 18.04 -6.49
C THR A 246 -14.99 17.66 -7.66
N GLN A 247 -15.87 16.68 -7.52
CA GLN A 247 -16.77 16.21 -8.59
C GLN A 247 -17.95 17.16 -8.86
N ARG A 248 -18.52 17.84 -7.86
CA ARG A 248 -19.69 18.71 -8.02
C ARG A 248 -19.42 20.12 -8.56
N GLY A 249 -18.21 20.41 -9.01
CA GLY A 249 -17.86 21.75 -9.47
C GLY A 249 -17.45 22.70 -8.35
N GLY A 250 -17.26 22.17 -7.15
CA GLY A 250 -16.72 22.87 -6.00
C GLY A 250 -15.23 23.17 -6.12
N LEU A 251 -14.77 23.57 -7.30
CA LEU A 251 -13.41 24.10 -7.52
C LEU A 251 -13.11 25.31 -6.62
N SER A 252 -14.13 25.93 -6.06
CA SER A 252 -14.00 27.05 -5.12
C SER A 252 -13.70 26.62 -3.68
N ALA A 253 -13.92 25.36 -3.30
CA ALA A 253 -13.90 24.94 -1.91
C ALA A 253 -12.48 24.73 -1.35
N MET A 254 -11.48 24.37 -2.18
CA MET A 254 -10.10 24.16 -1.74
C MET A 254 -9.11 24.89 -2.64
N ARG A 255 -8.86 26.15 -2.31
CA ARG A 255 -7.90 27.02 -2.99
C ARG A 255 -6.62 27.09 -2.19
N PHE A 256 -5.50 27.18 -2.90
CA PHE A 256 -4.18 27.30 -2.32
C PHE A 256 -3.45 28.46 -2.97
N SER A 257 -2.74 29.23 -2.17
CA SER A 257 -1.78 30.20 -2.65
C SER A 257 -0.37 29.63 -2.44
N ILE A 258 0.42 29.54 -3.49
CA ILE A 258 1.78 29.06 -3.46
C ILE A 258 2.74 30.22 -3.61
N GLY A 259 3.51 30.53 -2.58
CA GLY A 259 4.58 31.49 -2.64
C GLY A 259 5.86 30.84 -3.16
N LEU A 260 6.20 31.07 -4.41
CA LEU A 260 7.44 30.59 -5.03
C LEU A 260 8.61 31.45 -4.56
N GLY A 261 9.72 30.83 -4.19
CA GLY A 261 10.91 31.52 -3.68
C GLY A 261 10.82 31.94 -2.21
N LEU A 262 9.77 31.57 -1.49
CA LEU A 262 9.62 31.79 -0.06
C LEU A 262 10.04 30.56 0.74
N THR A 263 10.70 30.79 1.89
CA THR A 263 11.02 29.74 2.85
C THR A 263 10.81 30.25 4.27
N THR A 264 10.26 29.40 5.12
CA THR A 264 10.11 29.66 6.56
C THR A 264 11.22 29.04 7.38
N ILE A 265 12.04 28.17 6.78
CA ILE A 265 13.16 27.53 7.45
C ILE A 265 14.27 28.57 7.64
N ALA A 266 14.37 29.13 8.85
CA ALA A 266 15.42 30.07 9.23
C ALA A 266 16.81 29.41 9.07
N GLY A 267 17.69 30.03 8.29
CA GLY A 267 19.09 29.59 8.10
C GLY A 267 19.46 29.05 6.72
N THR A 268 18.53 28.79 5.83
CA THR A 268 18.87 28.55 4.43
C THR A 268 19.13 29.86 3.73
N ASN A 269 20.41 30.27 3.66
CA ASN A 269 20.88 31.35 2.81
C ASN A 269 20.77 30.98 1.33
N SER A 270 19.56 30.78 0.81
CA SER A 270 19.37 30.77 -0.64
C SER A 270 19.36 32.21 -1.12
N ASN A 271 20.54 32.74 -1.44
CA ASN A 271 20.70 34.04 -2.14
C ASN A 271 19.93 34.09 -3.48
N ILE A 272 19.40 32.98 -3.92
CA ILE A 272 18.68 32.76 -5.17
C ILE A 272 17.26 33.33 -5.11
N ALA A 273 16.59 33.28 -3.96
CA ALA A 273 15.15 33.54 -3.88
C ALA A 273 14.78 34.97 -3.43
N ARG A 274 15.70 35.76 -2.85
CA ARG A 274 15.36 37.06 -2.27
C ARG A 274 14.82 38.09 -3.26
N ASN A 275 15.15 37.98 -4.55
CA ASN A 275 14.76 38.94 -5.58
C ASN A 275 13.60 38.50 -6.49
N LYS A 276 13.12 37.27 -6.36
CA LYS A 276 12.07 36.74 -7.26
C LYS A 276 11.01 36.00 -6.45
N VAL A 277 10.29 36.70 -5.58
CA VAL A 277 9.09 36.10 -4.93
C VAL A 277 7.92 36.27 -5.85
N ARG A 278 7.27 35.15 -6.22
CA ARG A 278 6.03 35.15 -7.03
C ARG A 278 4.97 34.34 -6.32
N ARG A 279 3.76 34.84 -6.29
CA ARG A 279 2.60 34.13 -5.78
C ARG A 279 1.80 33.57 -6.95
N VAL A 280 1.47 32.28 -6.88
CA VAL A 280 0.58 31.61 -7.82
C VAL A 280 -0.58 31.00 -7.06
N GLU A 281 -1.75 31.00 -7.69
CA GLU A 281 -2.95 30.45 -7.10
C GLU A 281 -3.22 29.05 -7.70
N ALA A 282 -3.56 28.12 -6.85
CA ALA A 282 -3.79 26.74 -7.22
C ALA A 282 -5.14 26.24 -6.71
N VAL A 283 -5.60 25.14 -7.27
CA VAL A 283 -6.88 24.52 -6.92
C VAL A 283 -6.73 23.00 -6.86
N LEU A 284 -7.27 22.38 -5.82
CA LEU A 284 -7.30 20.91 -5.71
C LEU A 284 -8.33 20.35 -6.70
N VAL A 285 -7.87 19.55 -7.67
CA VAL A 285 -8.71 18.95 -8.71
C VAL A 285 -8.97 17.47 -8.50
N GLY A 286 -8.20 16.80 -7.65
CA GLY A 286 -8.39 15.37 -7.37
C GLY A 286 -7.42 14.78 -6.36
N ILE A 287 -7.64 13.50 -6.08
CA ILE A 287 -6.78 12.67 -5.24
C ILE A 287 -6.22 11.56 -6.11
N SER A 288 -4.90 11.36 -6.07
CA SER A 288 -4.24 10.33 -6.86
C SER A 288 -3.16 9.61 -6.03
N ASN A 289 -3.12 8.30 -6.12
CA ASN A 289 -2.03 7.49 -5.58
C ASN A 289 -0.69 7.72 -6.30
N LYS A 290 -0.72 8.42 -7.43
CA LYS A 290 0.44 8.76 -8.26
C LYS A 290 1.07 10.09 -7.86
N ALA A 291 0.35 10.90 -7.06
CA ALA A 291 0.87 12.10 -6.45
C ALA A 291 1.97 11.75 -5.43
N MET A 292 2.87 12.70 -5.18
CA MET A 292 3.88 12.50 -4.15
C MET A 292 3.24 12.26 -2.77
N PRO A 293 3.79 11.36 -1.95
CA PRO A 293 3.18 10.98 -0.67
C PRO A 293 2.94 12.16 0.29
N ILE A 294 3.88 13.09 0.36
CA ILE A 294 3.80 14.29 1.21
C ILE A 294 4.10 15.51 0.34
N GLY A 295 3.10 16.34 0.09
CA GLY A 295 3.22 17.53 -0.73
C GLY A 295 2.12 17.69 -1.77
N MET A 296 2.40 18.48 -2.79
CA MET A 296 1.48 18.79 -3.87
C MET A 296 2.08 18.36 -5.20
N THR A 297 1.26 17.72 -6.05
CA THR A 297 1.67 17.34 -7.39
C THR A 297 0.92 18.17 -8.42
N VAL A 298 1.65 18.77 -9.33
CA VAL A 298 1.14 19.62 -10.41
C VAL A 298 1.53 19.04 -11.78
N PRO A 299 0.95 19.50 -12.90
CA PRO A 299 1.46 19.15 -14.21
C PRO A 299 2.93 19.57 -14.37
N ILE A 300 3.76 18.69 -14.91
CA ILE A 300 5.21 18.87 -15.00
C ILE A 300 5.63 20.16 -15.68
N GLN A 301 4.83 20.62 -16.63
CA GLN A 301 5.10 21.84 -17.40
C GLN A 301 5.12 23.10 -16.51
N TYR A 302 4.34 23.14 -15.43
CA TYR A 302 4.40 24.23 -14.46
C TYR A 302 5.73 24.23 -13.72
N VAL A 303 6.18 23.07 -13.23
CA VAL A 303 7.47 22.95 -12.53
C VAL A 303 8.63 23.28 -13.45
N GLN A 304 8.57 22.86 -14.71
CA GLN A 304 9.59 23.21 -15.72
C GLN A 304 9.69 24.71 -15.92
N ARG A 305 8.56 25.42 -16.10
CA ARG A 305 8.54 26.87 -16.22
C ARG A 305 9.08 27.56 -14.97
N TRP A 306 8.63 27.13 -13.80
CA TRP A 306 9.09 27.73 -12.53
C TRP A 306 10.58 27.47 -12.28
N ASN A 307 11.08 26.26 -12.49
CA ASN A 307 12.50 25.96 -12.37
C ASN A 307 13.34 26.79 -13.35
N ARG A 308 12.85 26.99 -14.59
CA ARG A 308 13.49 27.85 -15.59
C ARG A 308 13.57 29.30 -15.12
N ASP A 309 12.46 29.85 -14.65
CA ASP A 309 12.35 31.25 -14.24
C ASP A 309 13.24 31.56 -13.02
N PHE A 310 13.38 30.64 -12.09
CA PHE A 310 14.11 30.83 -10.85
C PHE A 310 15.57 30.41 -10.95
N LEU A 311 15.88 29.30 -11.61
CA LEU A 311 17.20 28.63 -11.61
C LEU A 311 17.84 28.48 -12.98
N GLY A 312 17.10 28.75 -14.06
CA GLY A 312 17.59 28.65 -15.44
C GLY A 312 17.30 27.29 -16.12
N GLU A 313 17.73 27.15 -17.38
CA GLU A 313 17.40 26.01 -18.25
C GLU A 313 17.88 24.68 -17.70
N ASP A 314 19.03 24.64 -17.06
CA ASP A 314 19.59 23.41 -16.48
C ASP A 314 18.66 22.76 -15.47
N ALA A 315 17.95 23.54 -14.66
CA ALA A 315 16.99 23.07 -13.68
C ALA A 315 15.64 22.68 -14.31
N ALA A 316 15.31 23.26 -15.46
CA ALA A 316 14.09 22.97 -16.21
C ALA A 316 14.15 21.69 -17.03
N THR A 317 15.35 21.20 -17.35
CA THR A 317 15.58 20.01 -18.18
C THR A 317 16.06 18.79 -17.38
N SER A 318 16.24 18.94 -16.05
CA SER A 318 16.72 17.87 -15.19
C SER A 318 15.59 17.28 -14.36
N TYR A 319 15.35 15.97 -14.49
CA TYR A 319 14.37 15.25 -13.71
C TYR A 319 14.93 14.79 -12.37
N SER A 320 14.08 14.70 -11.36
CA SER A 320 14.44 14.17 -10.03
C SER A 320 14.41 12.67 -9.98
N SER A 321 13.46 12.06 -10.68
CA SER A 321 13.33 10.61 -10.82
C SER A 321 12.56 10.27 -12.09
N ILE A 322 12.63 9.01 -12.50
CA ILE A 322 11.86 8.49 -13.63
C ILE A 322 11.07 7.29 -13.12
N ILE A 323 9.75 7.36 -13.17
CA ILE A 323 8.87 6.25 -12.83
C ILE A 323 8.80 5.33 -14.04
N VAL A 324 9.09 4.06 -13.83
CA VAL A 324 9.09 3.04 -14.88
C VAL A 324 8.15 1.91 -14.48
N ARG A 325 7.22 1.55 -15.38
CA ARG A 325 6.38 0.37 -15.26
C ARG A 325 6.98 -0.75 -16.10
N LEU A 326 7.33 -1.84 -15.44
CA LEU A 326 7.85 -3.03 -16.10
C LEU A 326 6.69 -3.99 -16.45
N LYS A 327 6.86 -4.74 -17.53
CA LYS A 327 5.90 -5.77 -17.98
C LYS A 327 5.76 -6.92 -16.98
N ASP A 328 6.87 -7.31 -16.34
CA ASP A 328 6.95 -8.42 -15.41
C ASP A 328 7.85 -8.06 -14.22
N ARG A 329 7.38 -8.35 -13.01
CA ARG A 329 8.14 -8.21 -11.76
C ARG A 329 9.47 -8.97 -11.76
N ASN A 330 9.51 -10.12 -12.40
CA ASN A 330 10.72 -10.95 -12.45
C ASN A 330 11.86 -10.27 -13.22
N GLN A 331 11.57 -9.24 -14.01
CA GLN A 331 12.54 -8.48 -14.78
C GLN A 331 13.18 -7.33 -13.99
N ILE A 332 12.70 -7.02 -12.78
CA ILE A 332 13.25 -5.93 -11.95
C ILE A 332 14.73 -6.09 -11.71
N ALA A 333 15.19 -7.30 -11.39
CA ALA A 333 16.62 -7.55 -11.11
C ALA A 333 17.49 -7.32 -12.37
N VAL A 334 17.06 -7.80 -13.54
CA VAL A 334 17.75 -7.60 -14.81
C VAL A 334 17.77 -6.12 -15.20
N PHE A 335 16.63 -5.45 -15.03
CA PHE A 335 16.51 -4.02 -15.28
C PHE A 335 17.38 -3.18 -14.35
N SER A 336 17.41 -3.51 -13.05
CA SER A 336 18.26 -2.84 -12.05
C SER A 336 19.75 -3.00 -12.37
N GLN A 337 20.16 -4.21 -12.75
CA GLN A 337 21.56 -4.47 -13.14
C GLN A 337 21.94 -3.65 -14.36
N TRP A 338 21.11 -3.64 -15.41
CA TRP A 338 21.33 -2.82 -16.60
C TRP A 338 21.43 -1.32 -16.27
N LEU A 339 20.56 -0.80 -15.38
CA LEU A 339 20.64 0.60 -14.96
C LEU A 339 21.98 0.96 -14.30
N GLN A 340 22.52 0.03 -13.49
CA GLN A 340 23.82 0.23 -12.83
C GLN A 340 24.98 0.12 -13.80
N ASP A 341 24.99 -0.91 -14.67
CA ASP A 341 26.12 -1.20 -15.55
C ASP A 341 26.24 -0.22 -16.72
N ASP A 342 25.11 0.13 -17.36
CA ASP A 342 25.11 0.95 -18.58
C ASP A 342 24.87 2.45 -18.31
N LEU A 343 24.10 2.78 -17.30
CA LEU A 343 23.67 4.16 -17.06
C LEU A 343 24.19 4.75 -15.74
N ASP A 344 24.84 3.97 -14.89
CA ASP A 344 25.24 4.41 -13.54
C ASP A 344 24.07 5.05 -12.77
N LEU A 345 22.90 4.43 -12.91
CA LEU A 345 21.67 4.80 -12.23
C LEU A 345 21.25 3.66 -11.31
N ARG A 346 20.39 3.97 -10.35
CA ARG A 346 19.85 2.96 -9.43
C ARG A 346 18.36 3.09 -9.30
N LEU A 347 17.73 1.99 -8.90
CA LEU A 347 16.37 2.06 -8.39
C LEU A 347 16.40 2.80 -7.04
N GLU A 348 15.45 3.69 -6.85
CA GLU A 348 15.23 4.31 -5.55
C GLU A 348 14.94 3.19 -4.55
N ASP A 349 15.70 3.14 -3.44
CA ASP A 349 15.41 2.28 -2.30
C ASP A 349 13.99 2.62 -1.83
N SER A 350 13.00 2.00 -2.44
CA SER A 350 11.61 2.25 -2.06
C SER A 350 11.43 1.72 -0.64
N LEU A 351 10.83 2.52 0.23
CA LEU A 351 10.35 2.05 1.52
C LEU A 351 9.56 0.73 1.35
N GLY A 352 8.90 0.55 0.19
CA GLY A 352 8.21 -0.67 -0.21
C GLY A 352 9.09 -1.91 -0.25
N GLU A 353 10.33 -1.84 -0.75
CA GLU A 353 11.25 -2.99 -0.80
C GLU A 353 11.71 -3.41 0.61
N LYS A 354 12.03 -2.43 1.46
CA LYS A 354 12.39 -2.69 2.87
C LYS A 354 11.21 -3.29 3.64
N PHE A 355 10.01 -2.76 3.42
CA PHE A 355 8.79 -3.33 4.00
C PHE A 355 8.48 -4.73 3.45
N ALA A 356 8.64 -4.97 2.15
CA ALA A 356 8.45 -6.29 1.56
C ALA A 356 9.42 -7.32 2.14
N THR A 357 10.70 -6.95 2.33
CA THR A 357 11.70 -7.80 2.99
C THR A 357 11.34 -8.05 4.45
N ALA A 358 10.95 -7.01 5.20
CA ALA A 358 10.52 -7.16 6.58
C ALA A 358 9.30 -8.09 6.71
N LEU A 359 8.31 -7.94 5.82
CA LEU A 359 7.15 -8.83 5.77
C LEU A 359 7.51 -10.27 5.42
N PHE A 360 8.44 -10.47 4.48
CA PHE A 360 8.92 -11.80 4.16
C PHE A 360 9.54 -12.48 5.41
N VAL A 361 10.36 -11.74 6.16
CA VAL A 361 10.95 -12.23 7.41
C VAL A 361 9.86 -12.52 8.44
N ILE A 362 8.91 -11.63 8.65
CA ILE A 362 7.79 -11.85 9.58
C ILE A 362 6.98 -13.08 9.16
N ARG A 363 6.64 -13.21 7.87
CA ARG A 363 5.94 -14.39 7.34
C ARG A 363 6.72 -15.67 7.61
N LEU A 364 8.02 -15.66 7.36
CA LEU A 364 8.90 -16.81 7.61
C LEU A 364 8.85 -17.21 9.09
N VAL A 365 9.00 -16.25 9.99
CA VAL A 365 8.95 -16.49 11.45
C VAL A 365 7.59 -17.06 11.88
N LEU A 366 6.49 -16.49 11.40
CA LEU A 366 5.14 -16.98 11.73
C LEU A 366 4.89 -18.40 11.20
N VAL A 367 5.38 -18.72 10.00
CA VAL A 367 5.31 -20.06 9.43
C VAL A 367 6.15 -21.05 10.26
N LEU A 368 7.36 -20.64 10.67
CA LEU A 368 8.22 -21.49 11.53
C LEU A 368 7.57 -21.76 12.90
N ILE A 369 7.00 -20.73 13.53
CA ILE A 369 6.25 -20.89 14.79
C ILE A 369 5.09 -21.87 14.60
N SER A 370 4.32 -21.71 13.54
CA SER A 370 3.19 -22.59 13.23
C SER A 370 3.66 -24.03 12.99
N LEU A 371 4.77 -24.21 12.29
CA LEU A 371 5.36 -25.54 12.04
C LEU A 371 5.79 -26.22 13.34
N VAL A 372 6.38 -25.47 14.28
CA VAL A 372 6.75 -25.98 15.60
C VAL A 372 5.49 -26.42 16.37
N ILE A 373 4.44 -25.60 16.39
CA ILE A 373 3.18 -25.95 17.08
C ILE A 373 2.55 -27.21 16.47
N ILE A 374 2.49 -27.33 15.14
CA ILE A 374 1.95 -28.50 14.45
C ILE A 374 2.82 -29.73 14.73
N THR A 375 4.16 -29.57 14.79
CA THR A 375 5.07 -30.68 15.11
C THR A 375 4.86 -31.19 16.54
N ILE A 376 4.74 -30.27 17.52
CA ILE A 376 4.40 -30.63 18.91
C ILE A 376 3.06 -31.36 18.97
N SER A 377 2.05 -30.89 18.20
CA SER A 377 0.76 -31.56 18.08
C SER A 377 0.89 -32.95 17.50
N SER A 378 1.72 -33.15 16.47
CA SER A 378 2.01 -34.45 15.86
C SER A 378 2.67 -35.43 16.86
N ILE A 379 3.59 -34.95 17.70
CA ILE A 379 4.21 -35.76 18.75
C ILE A 379 3.17 -36.16 19.82
N ASN A 380 2.27 -35.24 20.20
CA ASN A 380 1.18 -35.52 21.12
C ASN A 380 0.23 -36.60 20.55
N ILE A 381 -0.08 -36.54 19.27
CA ILE A 381 -0.85 -37.58 18.57
C ILE A 381 -0.13 -38.91 18.66
N ALA A 382 1.17 -38.96 18.35
CA ALA A 382 1.96 -40.18 18.46
C ALA A 382 1.87 -40.80 19.86
N HIS A 383 2.03 -39.96 20.91
CA HIS A 383 1.91 -40.42 22.28
C HIS A 383 0.54 -41.01 22.62
N ASN A 384 -0.52 -40.32 22.23
CA ASN A 384 -1.90 -40.80 22.44
C ASN A 384 -2.19 -42.09 21.68
N PHE A 385 -1.68 -42.24 20.46
CA PHE A 385 -1.82 -43.49 19.70
C PHE A 385 -1.00 -44.64 20.32
N PHE A 386 0.18 -44.38 20.89
CA PHE A 386 0.94 -45.42 21.62
C PHE A 386 0.12 -45.93 22.83
N MET A 387 -0.49 -45.04 23.60
CA MET A 387 -1.38 -45.44 24.70
C MET A 387 -2.56 -46.25 24.21
N GLN A 388 -3.27 -45.77 23.18
CA GLN A 388 -4.42 -46.44 22.60
C GLN A 388 -4.06 -47.82 22.03
N VAL A 389 -2.97 -47.96 21.30
CA VAL A 389 -2.47 -49.23 20.79
C VAL A 389 -2.16 -50.22 21.95
N THR A 390 -1.57 -49.71 23.04
CA THR A 390 -1.26 -50.53 24.21
C THR A 390 -2.53 -51.02 24.91
N GLU A 391 -3.52 -50.16 25.10
CA GLU A 391 -4.81 -50.52 25.70
C GLU A 391 -5.61 -51.53 24.83
N ARG A 392 -5.54 -51.38 23.51
CA ARG A 392 -6.28 -52.21 22.56
C ARG A 392 -5.43 -53.36 21.98
N ARG A 393 -4.30 -53.66 22.61
CA ARG A 393 -3.32 -54.66 22.15
C ARG A 393 -3.98 -56.01 21.88
N ARG A 394 -4.86 -56.48 22.82
CA ARG A 394 -5.60 -57.74 22.71
C ARG A 394 -6.58 -57.76 21.53
N GLU A 395 -7.30 -56.64 21.29
CA GLU A 395 -8.22 -56.53 20.12
C GLU A 395 -7.47 -56.61 18.79
N LEU A 396 -6.30 -55.90 18.69
CA LEU A 396 -5.47 -55.92 17.49
C LEU A 396 -4.81 -57.27 17.28
N GLY A 397 -4.40 -57.98 18.35
CA GLY A 397 -3.91 -59.34 18.30
C GLY A 397 -4.98 -60.33 17.81
N LEU A 398 -6.21 -60.22 18.30
CA LEU A 398 -7.34 -61.04 17.86
C LEU A 398 -7.64 -60.82 16.38
N LEU A 399 -7.61 -59.58 15.93
CA LEU A 399 -7.86 -59.21 14.52
C LEU A 399 -6.84 -59.92 13.60
N ARG A 400 -5.56 -59.95 14.03
CA ARG A 400 -4.49 -60.67 13.31
C ARG A 400 -4.66 -62.19 13.37
N ALA A 401 -5.11 -62.72 14.51
CA ALA A 401 -5.36 -64.18 14.68
C ALA A 401 -6.50 -64.64 13.77
N VAL A 402 -7.49 -63.83 13.48
CA VAL A 402 -8.62 -64.09 12.55
C VAL A 402 -8.22 -63.88 11.09
N GLY A 403 -6.95 -63.47 10.79
CA GLY A 403 -6.45 -63.40 9.41
C GLY A 403 -6.22 -62.01 8.83
N ALA A 404 -6.29 -60.94 9.64
CA ALA A 404 -5.94 -59.61 9.15
C ALA A 404 -4.43 -59.54 8.88
N THR A 405 -4.04 -58.93 7.76
CA THR A 405 -2.65 -58.71 7.37
C THR A 405 -2.02 -57.57 8.20
N GLN A 406 -0.65 -57.47 8.24
CA GLN A 406 0.01 -56.35 8.85
C GLN A 406 -0.40 -55.00 8.24
N THR A 407 -0.64 -54.98 6.92
CA THR A 407 -1.09 -53.81 6.17
C THR A 407 -2.48 -53.40 6.59
N ASP A 408 -3.41 -54.37 6.83
CA ASP A 408 -4.75 -54.05 7.27
C ASP A 408 -4.75 -53.34 8.63
N VAL A 409 -3.97 -53.86 9.61
CA VAL A 409 -3.83 -53.20 10.92
C VAL A 409 -3.18 -51.81 10.80
N LEU A 410 -2.12 -51.67 9.97
CA LEU A 410 -1.47 -50.40 9.71
C LEU A 410 -2.50 -49.38 9.15
N LEU A 411 -3.28 -49.76 8.16
CA LEU A 411 -4.29 -48.92 7.49
C LEU A 411 -5.42 -48.52 8.43
N VAL A 412 -5.84 -49.40 9.35
CA VAL A 412 -6.86 -49.08 10.35
C VAL A 412 -6.37 -47.98 11.27
N VAL A 413 -5.16 -48.11 11.84
CA VAL A 413 -4.60 -47.09 12.77
C VAL A 413 -4.29 -45.78 12.05
N LEU A 414 -3.71 -45.82 10.84
CA LEU A 414 -3.47 -44.62 10.04
C LEU A 414 -4.79 -43.96 9.58
N GLY A 415 -5.82 -44.75 9.31
CA GLY A 415 -7.16 -44.23 8.99
C GLY A 415 -7.78 -43.48 10.18
N GLU A 416 -7.61 -44.02 11.41
CA GLU A 416 -8.03 -43.32 12.63
C GLU A 416 -7.25 -41.99 12.78
N ALA A 417 -5.93 -41.99 12.54
CA ALA A 417 -5.11 -40.76 12.56
C ALA A 417 -5.56 -39.75 11.49
N ALA A 418 -5.82 -40.20 10.26
CA ALA A 418 -6.30 -39.37 9.19
C ALA A 418 -7.66 -38.73 9.51
N LEU A 419 -8.57 -39.49 10.12
CA LEU A 419 -9.89 -39.00 10.52
C LEU A 419 -9.77 -37.94 11.63
N ILE A 420 -8.89 -38.14 12.62
CA ILE A 420 -8.61 -37.14 13.66
C ILE A 420 -8.03 -35.86 13.03
N GLY A 421 -7.09 -35.99 12.08
CA GLY A 421 -6.52 -34.89 11.35
C GLY A 421 -7.56 -34.11 10.54
N LEU A 422 -8.44 -34.81 9.86
CA LEU A 422 -9.50 -34.21 9.04
C LEU A 422 -10.51 -33.41 9.92
N ILE A 423 -11.02 -34.04 10.97
CA ILE A 423 -12.00 -33.41 11.87
C ILE A 423 -11.32 -32.28 12.67
N GLY A 424 -10.13 -32.53 13.21
CA GLY A 424 -9.35 -31.51 13.91
C GLY A 424 -8.99 -30.35 13.02
N GLY A 425 -8.65 -30.59 11.74
CA GLY A 425 -8.40 -29.58 10.73
C GLY A 425 -9.63 -28.72 10.43
N LEU A 426 -10.79 -29.33 10.23
CA LEU A 426 -12.05 -28.60 10.01
C LEU A 426 -12.43 -27.74 11.23
N LEU A 427 -12.31 -28.29 12.43
CA LEU A 427 -12.57 -27.53 13.67
C LEU A 427 -11.53 -26.42 13.86
N GLY A 428 -10.25 -26.67 13.52
CA GLY A 428 -9.18 -25.68 13.56
C GLY A 428 -9.41 -24.53 12.58
N LEU A 429 -9.82 -24.83 11.36
CA LEU A 429 -10.23 -23.83 10.37
C LEU A 429 -11.42 -23.01 10.88
N GLY A 430 -12.45 -23.66 11.41
CA GLY A 430 -13.61 -22.96 12.01
C GLY A 430 -13.21 -22.04 13.15
N LEU A 431 -12.35 -22.53 14.07
CA LEU A 431 -11.83 -21.72 15.18
C LEU A 431 -10.97 -20.53 14.65
N GLY A 432 -10.15 -20.76 13.64
CA GLY A 432 -9.37 -19.72 13.00
C GLY A 432 -10.22 -18.60 12.41
N VAL A 433 -11.30 -18.95 11.70
CA VAL A 433 -12.27 -17.99 11.17
C VAL A 433 -12.98 -17.23 12.30
N LEU A 434 -13.35 -17.91 13.39
CA LEU A 434 -13.99 -17.29 14.56
C LEU A 434 -13.04 -16.28 15.23
N ILE A 435 -11.76 -16.63 15.42
CA ILE A 435 -10.75 -15.72 15.97
C ILE A 435 -10.59 -14.51 15.04
N ALA A 436 -10.46 -14.72 13.75
CA ALA A 436 -10.33 -13.67 12.76
C ALA A 436 -11.53 -12.70 12.80
N SER A 437 -12.76 -13.24 12.80
CA SER A 437 -13.98 -12.44 12.90
C SER A 437 -14.06 -11.64 14.20
N GLY A 438 -13.60 -12.22 15.31
CA GLY A 438 -13.53 -11.53 16.61
C GLY A 438 -12.54 -10.37 16.60
N VAL A 439 -11.37 -10.54 15.98
CA VAL A 439 -10.37 -9.48 15.80
C VAL A 439 -10.90 -8.38 14.90
N ASP A 440 -11.54 -8.72 13.79
CA ASP A 440 -12.14 -7.75 12.87
C ASP A 440 -13.24 -6.94 13.55
N TRP A 441 -14.13 -7.59 14.31
CA TRP A 441 -15.15 -6.94 15.09
C TRP A 441 -14.55 -6.00 16.14
N GLY A 442 -13.55 -6.44 16.90
CA GLY A 442 -12.83 -5.61 17.86
C GLY A 442 -12.13 -4.42 17.22
N SER A 443 -11.47 -4.65 16.07
CA SER A 443 -10.84 -3.59 15.29
C SER A 443 -11.85 -2.54 14.81
N ALA A 444 -13.04 -2.97 14.40
CA ALA A 444 -14.09 -2.05 13.93
C ALA A 444 -14.63 -1.15 15.06
N HIS A 445 -14.70 -1.68 16.30
CA HIS A 445 -15.29 -0.95 17.44
C HIS A 445 -14.30 -0.11 18.23
N TYR A 446 -13.07 -0.60 18.42
CA TYR A 446 -12.10 0.01 19.33
C TYR A 446 -10.96 0.75 18.64
N LEU A 447 -10.64 0.42 17.40
CA LEU A 447 -9.57 1.12 16.68
C LEU A 447 -10.15 2.27 15.84
N PRO A 448 -9.63 3.51 16.00
CA PRO A 448 -10.02 4.63 15.15
C PRO A 448 -9.74 4.31 13.68
N ARG A 449 -10.43 5.00 12.79
CA ARG A 449 -10.11 4.94 11.36
C ARG A 449 -8.76 5.60 11.15
N PHE A 450 -7.84 4.87 10.56
CA PHE A 450 -6.51 5.35 10.16
C PHE A 450 -6.26 4.99 8.69
N PRO A 451 -5.26 5.65 8.05
CA PRO A 451 -4.94 5.44 6.64
C PRO A 451 -4.81 3.96 6.32
N TYR A 452 -5.43 3.56 5.20
CA TYR A 452 -5.34 2.19 4.69
C TYR A 452 -5.78 1.10 5.67
N LYS A 453 -6.57 1.45 6.71
CA LYS A 453 -7.17 0.44 7.59
C LYS A 453 -7.96 -0.57 6.74
N PRO A 454 -7.58 -1.85 6.76
CA PRO A 454 -8.29 -2.85 5.99
C PRO A 454 -9.68 -3.09 6.59
N ALA A 455 -10.65 -3.44 5.76
CA ALA A 455 -11.98 -3.86 6.22
C ALA A 455 -11.91 -5.16 7.04
N SER A 456 -10.96 -6.04 6.71
CA SER A 456 -10.61 -7.24 7.47
C SER A 456 -9.09 -7.34 7.57
N TRP A 457 -8.58 -7.82 8.71
CA TRP A 457 -7.16 -8.09 8.95
C TRP A 457 -6.71 -9.45 8.42
N PHE A 458 -7.63 -10.23 7.85
CA PHE A 458 -7.39 -11.60 7.41
C PHE A 458 -7.96 -11.81 6.01
N HIS A 459 -7.14 -12.41 5.13
CA HIS A 459 -7.58 -12.80 3.80
C HIS A 459 -7.46 -14.31 3.61
N PHE A 460 -8.59 -15.01 3.73
CA PHE A 460 -8.66 -16.46 3.57
C PHE A 460 -8.76 -16.84 2.10
N LYS A 461 -7.62 -17.04 1.45
CA LYS A 461 -7.60 -17.59 0.10
C LYS A 461 -7.90 -19.09 0.14
N TRP A 462 -8.52 -19.62 -0.90
CA TRP A 462 -8.92 -21.04 -0.99
C TRP A 462 -7.74 -22.01 -0.75
N TRP A 463 -6.54 -21.68 -1.18
CA TRP A 463 -5.34 -22.50 -0.97
C TRP A 463 -4.90 -22.58 0.51
N ILE A 464 -5.17 -21.56 1.33
CA ILE A 464 -4.90 -21.57 2.78
C ILE A 464 -5.81 -22.59 3.46
N VAL A 465 -7.08 -22.61 3.07
CA VAL A 465 -8.08 -23.55 3.61
C VAL A 465 -7.70 -24.98 3.23
N LEU A 466 -7.43 -25.23 1.95
CA LEU A 466 -7.04 -26.55 1.45
C LEU A 466 -5.67 -26.98 2.03
N GLY A 467 -4.69 -26.08 2.05
CA GLY A 467 -3.37 -26.32 2.63
C GLY A 467 -3.43 -26.63 4.12
N GLY A 468 -4.23 -25.90 4.88
CA GLY A 468 -4.46 -26.17 6.31
C GLY A 468 -5.05 -27.56 6.54
N LEU A 469 -6.02 -27.99 5.72
CA LEU A 469 -6.64 -29.30 5.83
C LEU A 469 -5.66 -30.43 5.45
N LEU A 470 -4.90 -30.24 4.38
CA LEU A 470 -3.86 -31.20 3.97
C LEU A 470 -2.73 -31.31 5.00
N CYS A 471 -2.27 -30.18 5.54
CA CYS A 471 -1.28 -30.16 6.62
C CYS A 471 -1.80 -30.89 7.88
N SER A 472 -3.02 -30.59 8.31
CA SER A 472 -3.64 -31.23 9.46
C SER A 472 -3.66 -32.76 9.32
N THR A 473 -4.19 -33.23 8.20
CA THR A 473 -4.29 -34.68 7.93
C THR A 473 -2.90 -35.29 7.77
N GLY A 474 -1.98 -34.65 7.06
CA GLY A 474 -0.62 -35.14 6.84
C GLY A 474 0.18 -35.28 8.15
N PHE A 475 0.20 -34.24 8.99
CA PHE A 475 0.90 -34.29 10.29
C PHE A 475 0.25 -35.27 11.26
N SER A 476 -1.06 -35.45 11.21
CA SER A 476 -1.75 -36.44 12.01
C SER A 476 -1.37 -37.88 11.60
N VAL A 477 -1.31 -38.15 10.30
CA VAL A 477 -0.86 -39.43 9.74
C VAL A 477 0.62 -39.69 10.07
N LEU A 478 1.47 -38.67 9.95
CA LEU A 478 2.89 -38.76 10.32
C LEU A 478 3.07 -39.09 11.82
N GLY A 479 2.31 -38.40 12.70
CA GLY A 479 2.30 -38.70 14.13
C GLY A 479 1.84 -40.11 14.44
N GLY A 480 0.79 -40.58 13.76
CA GLY A 480 0.24 -41.93 13.90
C GLY A 480 1.10 -43.05 13.29
N TYR A 481 2.07 -42.75 12.42
CA TYR A 481 2.79 -43.76 11.65
C TYR A 481 3.63 -44.68 12.52
N LEU A 482 4.41 -44.15 13.48
CA LEU A 482 5.27 -44.99 14.36
C LEU A 482 4.43 -45.94 15.23
N PRO A 483 3.37 -45.51 15.95
CA PRO A 483 2.54 -46.41 16.71
C PRO A 483 1.79 -47.42 15.82
N ALA A 484 1.33 -47.02 14.65
CA ALA A 484 0.67 -47.89 13.70
C ALA A 484 1.60 -48.99 13.18
N ARG A 485 2.87 -48.67 12.88
CA ARG A 485 3.89 -49.64 12.48
C ARG A 485 4.21 -50.62 13.60
N ARG A 486 4.29 -50.17 14.85
CA ARG A 486 4.50 -51.08 16.00
C ARG A 486 3.27 -52.01 16.19
N ALA A 487 2.06 -51.49 16.11
CA ALA A 487 0.82 -52.25 16.19
C ALA A 487 0.76 -53.35 15.11
N SER A 488 1.11 -53.01 13.86
CA SER A 488 1.05 -53.93 12.73
C SER A 488 2.05 -55.09 12.81
N LYS A 489 3.19 -54.89 13.50
CA LYS A 489 4.24 -55.92 13.66
C LYS A 489 4.06 -56.80 14.92
N MET A 490 3.04 -56.54 15.73
CA MET A 490 2.80 -57.27 16.96
C MET A 490 2.41 -58.74 16.66
N GLU A 491 3.06 -59.69 17.37
CA GLU A 491 2.77 -61.11 17.23
C GLU A 491 1.46 -61.49 17.94
N PRO A 492 0.52 -62.20 17.27
CA PRO A 492 -0.79 -62.54 17.86
C PRO A 492 -0.66 -63.31 19.18
N ALA A 493 0.32 -64.22 19.29
CA ALA A 493 0.54 -65.03 20.49
C ALA A 493 0.94 -64.17 21.69
N GLN A 494 1.87 -63.18 21.50
CA GLN A 494 2.30 -62.27 22.56
C GLN A 494 1.22 -61.30 22.98
N ALA A 495 0.37 -60.89 22.04
CA ALA A 495 -0.72 -59.96 22.32
C ALA A 495 -1.84 -60.58 23.18
N LEU A 496 -2.00 -61.89 23.15
CA LEU A 496 -3.03 -62.64 23.88
C LEU A 496 -2.58 -63.17 25.22
N THR A 497 -1.23 -63.36 25.43
CA THR A 497 -0.68 -63.98 26.64
C THR A 497 -0.16 -62.96 27.68
N GLN A 498 0.06 -61.72 27.34
CA GLN A 498 0.43 -60.70 28.31
C GLN A 498 -0.81 -60.07 28.95
N THR A 499 -1.06 -60.41 30.21
CA THR A 499 -2.02 -59.75 31.13
C THR A 499 -1.47 -58.46 31.65
#